data_c75533c9663a20e10e7d4d8866dc2a99
#
_entry.id   c75533c9663a20e10e7d4d8866dc2a99
#
_cell.length_a   1.000
_cell.length_b   1.000
_cell.length_c   1.000
_cell.angle_alpha   90.00
_cell.angle_beta   90.00
_cell.angle_gamma   90.00
#
_symmetry.space_group_name_H-M   'P 1'
#
loop_
_entity.id
_entity.type
_entity.pdbx_description
1 polymer ?
#
loop_
_entity_poly.entity_id
_entity_poly.type
_entity_poly.pdbx_seq_one_letter_code
_entity_poly.pdbx_strand_id
1 'polypeptide(L)'
;MESKILRNTQEYFELGRRDFFTPYLLKLAFLPLFFGFALLCGILYIFGGEWYVFLYESLRVDFGFSSAWLAWIQSLFDYVIKASVIVLFIFGVLAGSFLISLSVCAFVTPYVVRYIRDLHYQECSIEGNANTFVVLLWLFGVYVCYALFLLALLPLYFIPFVGGFVMLIPSYWLFSKTMIADVGETIFKKEAFKELKKTQKGKVRSAVIPLFLINLIPIVGFFSPVYALSVLAHLFFDIKLKENYGNAHPN
;
A
#
# COMPACT_ATOMS: atom_id res chain seq x y z
N MET A 1 -9.07 3.89 -38.53
CA MET A 1 -9.08 4.14 -37.06
C MET A 1 -9.05 2.76 -36.42
N GLU A 2 -7.81 2.27 -36.15
CA GLU A 2 -7.61 0.89 -35.71
C GLU A 2 -8.27 0.67 -34.35
N SER A 3 -9.04 -0.39 -34.25
CA SER A 3 -9.62 -0.88 -33.03
C SER A 3 -8.51 -0.98 -31.96
N LYS A 4 -8.52 -0.10 -30.96
CA LYS A 4 -7.71 -0.28 -29.74
C LYS A 4 -8.22 -1.54 -29.02
N ILE A 5 -7.82 -2.70 -29.56
CA ILE A 5 -7.96 -4.00 -28.90
C ILE A 5 -7.34 -3.83 -27.51
N LEU A 6 -7.95 -4.42 -26.48
CA LEU A 6 -7.39 -4.43 -25.13
C LEU A 6 -5.90 -4.71 -25.19
N ARG A 7 -5.12 -3.77 -24.71
CA ARG A 7 -3.68 -3.90 -24.60
C ARG A 7 -3.32 -5.13 -23.76
N ASN A 8 -2.18 -5.72 -24.05
CA ASN A 8 -1.65 -6.78 -23.23
C ASN A 8 -1.28 -6.19 -21.84
N THR A 9 -1.36 -7.01 -20.80
CA THR A 9 -1.02 -6.58 -19.41
C THR A 9 0.34 -5.88 -19.37
N GLN A 10 1.32 -6.35 -20.14
CA GLN A 10 2.66 -5.75 -20.23
C GLN A 10 2.65 -4.31 -20.74
N GLU A 11 1.78 -3.96 -21.67
CA GLU A 11 1.67 -2.60 -22.20
C GLU A 11 1.20 -1.59 -21.14
N TYR A 12 0.31 -2.01 -20.22
CA TYR A 12 -0.10 -1.15 -19.10
C TYR A 12 1.05 -0.87 -18.13
N PHE A 13 1.92 -1.86 -17.90
CA PHE A 13 3.11 -1.67 -17.08
C PHE A 13 4.10 -0.71 -17.74
N GLU A 14 4.26 -0.80 -19.04
CA GLU A 14 5.17 0.06 -19.79
C GLU A 14 4.66 1.51 -19.85
N LEU A 15 3.38 1.71 -20.13
CA LEU A 15 2.74 3.02 -20.07
C LEU A 15 2.80 3.61 -18.65
N GLY A 16 2.41 2.82 -17.65
CA GLY A 16 2.48 3.24 -16.26
C GLY A 16 3.90 3.63 -15.85
N ARG A 17 4.93 2.89 -16.30
CA ARG A 17 6.34 3.21 -16.05
C ARG A 17 6.74 4.53 -16.71
N ARG A 18 6.37 4.72 -17.98
CA ARG A 18 6.68 5.96 -18.71
C ARG A 18 6.07 7.18 -18.03
N ASP A 19 4.81 7.09 -17.64
CA ASP A 19 4.11 8.18 -17.00
C ASP A 19 4.59 8.42 -15.58
N PHE A 20 4.91 7.35 -14.82
CA PHE A 20 5.44 7.45 -13.46
C PHE A 20 6.72 8.30 -13.39
N PHE A 21 7.62 8.19 -14.38
CA PHE A 21 8.84 8.98 -14.41
C PHE A 21 8.64 10.44 -14.89
N THR A 22 7.39 10.87 -15.10
CA THR A 22 7.12 12.30 -15.32
C THR A 22 7.34 13.09 -14.01
N PRO A 23 7.84 14.33 -14.10
CA PRO A 23 8.09 15.16 -12.90
C PRO A 23 6.86 15.33 -12.00
N TYR A 24 5.66 15.31 -12.60
CA TYR A 24 4.42 15.46 -11.88
C TYR A 24 4.10 14.22 -11.01
N LEU A 25 4.13 13.02 -11.58
CA LEU A 25 3.84 11.79 -10.83
C LEU A 25 4.95 11.45 -9.84
N LEU A 26 6.20 11.77 -10.15
CA LEU A 26 7.28 11.64 -9.18
C LEU A 26 7.04 12.50 -7.93
N LYS A 27 6.66 13.77 -8.10
CA LYS A 27 6.31 14.64 -6.95
C LYS A 27 5.18 14.04 -6.12
N LEU A 28 4.14 13.51 -6.78
CA LEU A 28 3.03 12.85 -6.10
C LEU A 28 3.46 11.56 -5.39
N ALA A 29 4.46 10.84 -5.89
CA ALA A 29 4.99 9.64 -5.25
C ALA A 29 5.78 9.95 -3.97
N PHE A 30 6.52 11.06 -3.94
CA PHE A 30 7.24 11.51 -2.75
C PHE A 30 6.32 12.04 -1.64
N LEU A 31 5.17 12.61 -2.00
CA LEU A 31 4.27 13.25 -1.04
C LEU A 31 3.77 12.31 0.06
N PRO A 32 3.21 11.12 -0.24
CA PRO A 32 2.75 10.18 0.79
C PRO A 32 3.89 9.68 1.68
N LEU A 33 5.03 9.39 1.07
CA LEU A 33 6.22 8.92 1.79
C LEU A 33 6.73 9.96 2.79
N PHE A 34 6.93 11.19 2.30
CA PHE A 34 7.43 12.28 3.14
C PHE A 34 6.46 12.58 4.29
N PHE A 35 5.16 12.61 4.01
CA PHE A 35 4.14 12.84 5.02
C PHE A 35 4.15 11.75 6.11
N GLY A 36 4.14 10.48 5.69
CA GLY A 36 4.16 9.35 6.63
C GLY A 36 5.42 9.33 7.50
N PHE A 37 6.58 9.54 6.87
CA PHE A 37 7.85 9.58 7.58
C PHE A 37 7.92 10.77 8.56
N ALA A 38 7.57 11.97 8.13
CA ALA A 38 7.60 13.17 8.96
C ALA A 38 6.64 13.05 10.15
N LEU A 39 5.44 12.51 9.93
CA LEU A 39 4.46 12.28 10.99
C LEU A 39 4.99 11.32 12.06
N LEU A 40 5.54 10.18 11.65
CA LEU A 40 6.04 9.18 12.59
C LEU A 40 7.30 9.63 13.31
N CYS A 41 8.22 10.31 12.62
CA CYS A 41 9.36 10.93 13.28
C CYS A 41 8.92 12.00 14.29
N GLY A 42 7.89 12.79 13.98
CA GLY A 42 7.31 13.76 14.91
C GLY A 42 6.70 13.08 16.15
N ILE A 43 5.96 11.99 15.96
CA ILE A 43 5.41 11.20 17.07
C ILE A 43 6.53 10.63 17.94
N LEU A 44 7.57 10.04 17.33
CA LEU A 44 8.71 9.52 18.07
C LEU A 44 9.51 10.61 18.78
N TYR A 45 9.61 11.81 18.21
CA TYR A 45 10.25 12.93 18.88
C TYR A 45 9.52 13.32 20.17
N ILE A 46 8.18 13.28 20.18
CA ILE A 46 7.37 13.67 21.34
C ILE A 46 7.31 12.53 22.38
N PHE A 47 7.03 11.30 21.94
CA PHE A 47 6.71 10.18 22.82
C PHE A 47 7.80 9.10 22.87
N GLY A 48 8.80 9.17 22.01
CA GLY A 48 9.79 8.11 21.84
C GLY A 48 10.61 7.81 23.09
N GLY A 49 10.87 8.83 23.91
CA GLY A 49 11.57 8.66 25.19
C GLY A 49 10.78 7.82 26.19
N GLU A 50 9.49 8.11 26.35
CA GLU A 50 8.60 7.36 27.25
C GLU A 50 8.39 5.92 26.74
N TRP A 51 8.17 5.75 25.45
CA TRP A 51 8.01 4.42 24.84
C TRP A 51 9.29 3.60 24.90
N TYR A 52 10.44 4.24 24.76
CA TYR A 52 11.73 3.56 24.92
C TYR A 52 11.90 3.01 26.33
N VAL A 53 11.67 3.85 27.36
CA VAL A 53 11.75 3.43 28.77
C VAL A 53 10.77 2.33 29.05
N PHE A 54 9.50 2.48 28.64
CA PHE A 54 8.46 1.46 28.85
C PHE A 54 8.82 0.11 28.22
N LEU A 55 9.28 0.11 26.96
CA LEU A 55 9.65 -1.12 26.27
C LEU A 55 10.91 -1.74 26.88
N TYR A 56 11.91 -0.91 27.21
CA TYR A 56 13.14 -1.41 27.83
C TYR A 56 12.87 -2.03 29.18
N GLU A 57 12.10 -1.39 30.06
CA GLU A 57 11.75 -1.92 31.38
C GLU A 57 10.88 -3.18 31.27
N SER A 58 9.96 -3.24 30.30
CA SER A 58 9.10 -4.41 30.06
C SER A 58 9.86 -5.63 29.56
N LEU A 59 10.94 -5.41 28.81
CA LEU A 59 11.76 -6.47 28.22
C LEU A 59 12.99 -6.82 29.05
N ARG A 60 13.35 -5.97 30.01
CA ARG A 60 14.54 -6.17 30.85
C ARG A 60 14.37 -7.44 31.70
N VAL A 61 15.36 -8.31 31.60
CA VAL A 61 15.46 -9.52 32.42
C VAL A 61 16.58 -9.30 33.44
N ASP A 62 16.24 -9.39 34.72
CA ASP A 62 17.23 -9.37 35.81
C ASP A 62 17.49 -10.81 36.25
N PHE A 63 18.72 -11.28 36.01
CA PHE A 63 19.13 -12.64 36.35
C PHE A 63 19.56 -12.77 37.81
N GLY A 64 19.64 -11.66 38.58
CA GLY A 64 20.02 -11.68 39.99
C GLY A 64 21.45 -12.24 40.23
N PHE A 65 22.37 -12.11 39.27
CA PHE A 65 23.72 -12.65 39.47
C PHE A 65 24.46 -11.90 40.57
N SER A 66 24.81 -12.60 41.63
CA SER A 66 25.62 -12.05 42.72
C SER A 66 27.13 -12.11 42.44
N SER A 67 27.57 -12.88 41.46
CA SER A 67 28.98 -13.09 41.11
C SER A 67 29.47 -12.10 40.10
N ALA A 68 30.55 -11.37 40.40
CA ALA A 68 31.12 -10.33 39.53
C ALA A 68 31.50 -10.86 38.13
N TRP A 69 31.94 -12.13 38.03
CA TRP A 69 32.31 -12.72 36.74
C TRP A 69 31.11 -13.05 35.84
N LEU A 70 29.87 -13.10 36.38
CA LEU A 70 28.65 -13.27 35.60
C LEU A 70 27.98 -11.92 35.25
N ALA A 71 28.42 -10.82 35.83
CA ALA A 71 27.88 -9.48 35.58
C ALA A 71 27.99 -9.05 34.11
N TRP A 72 28.98 -9.57 33.38
CA TRP A 72 29.11 -9.30 31.95
C TRP A 72 27.96 -9.86 31.11
N ILE A 73 27.37 -10.99 31.56
CA ILE A 73 26.21 -11.59 30.90
C ILE A 73 25.02 -10.65 31.02
N GLN A 74 24.77 -10.10 32.22
CA GLN A 74 23.72 -9.12 32.44
C GLN A 74 23.91 -7.89 31.53
N SER A 75 25.14 -7.36 31.46
CA SER A 75 25.45 -6.21 30.61
C SER A 75 25.26 -6.52 29.13
N LEU A 76 25.59 -7.72 28.68
CA LEU A 76 25.37 -8.16 27.29
C LEU A 76 23.86 -8.21 26.97
N PHE A 77 23.06 -8.80 27.87
CA PHE A 77 21.60 -8.84 27.69
C PHE A 77 20.98 -7.45 27.67
N ASP A 78 21.39 -6.58 28.57
CA ASP A 78 20.93 -5.18 28.60
C ASP A 78 21.27 -4.43 27.31
N TYR A 79 22.47 -4.68 26.75
CA TYR A 79 22.87 -4.09 25.46
C TYR A 79 22.02 -4.63 24.30
N VAL A 80 21.80 -5.95 24.26
CA VAL A 80 20.97 -6.59 23.24
C VAL A 80 19.53 -6.07 23.30
N ILE A 81 18.95 -5.93 24.49
CA ILE A 81 17.59 -5.40 24.67
C ILE A 81 17.51 -3.94 24.17
N LYS A 82 18.46 -3.09 24.58
CA LYS A 82 18.53 -1.69 24.11
C LYS A 82 18.62 -1.60 22.59
N ALA A 83 19.51 -2.37 21.99
CA ALA A 83 19.65 -2.41 20.54
C ALA A 83 18.37 -2.91 19.85
N SER A 84 17.72 -3.94 20.42
CA SER A 84 16.45 -4.49 19.89
C SER A 84 15.31 -3.46 19.93
N VAL A 85 15.19 -2.67 21.00
CA VAL A 85 14.18 -1.60 21.09
C VAL A 85 14.42 -0.53 20.04
N ILE A 86 15.70 -0.13 19.80
CA ILE A 86 16.03 0.83 18.74
C ILE A 86 15.67 0.27 17.35
N VAL A 87 16.04 -0.98 17.08
CA VAL A 87 15.70 -1.66 15.81
C VAL A 87 14.18 -1.74 15.64
N LEU A 88 13.43 -2.04 16.71
CA LEU A 88 11.98 -2.06 16.68
C LEU A 88 11.39 -0.69 16.31
N PHE A 89 11.93 0.39 16.84
CA PHE A 89 11.50 1.74 16.47
C PHE A 89 11.80 2.07 15.00
N ILE A 90 12.99 1.77 14.52
CA ILE A 90 13.35 1.97 13.12
C ILE A 90 12.38 1.19 12.20
N PHE A 91 12.15 -0.07 12.52
CA PHE A 91 11.22 -0.92 11.76
C PHE A 91 9.78 -0.42 11.85
N GLY A 92 9.35 0.05 13.02
CA GLY A 92 8.03 0.64 13.27
C GLY A 92 7.81 1.90 12.43
N VAL A 93 8.82 2.79 12.35
CA VAL A 93 8.75 3.98 11.47
C VAL A 93 8.66 3.58 10.00
N LEU A 94 9.47 2.65 9.55
CA LEU A 94 9.47 2.23 8.14
C LEU A 94 8.14 1.56 7.77
N ALA A 95 7.70 0.57 8.55
CA ALA A 95 6.44 -0.13 8.30
C ALA A 95 5.22 0.79 8.44
N GLY A 96 5.21 1.62 9.47
CA GLY A 96 4.13 2.59 9.69
C GLY A 96 4.08 3.65 8.59
N SER A 97 5.23 4.16 8.13
CA SER A 97 5.28 5.09 6.99
C SER A 97 4.70 4.49 5.72
N PHE A 98 4.94 3.21 5.51
CA PHE A 98 4.35 2.47 4.39
C PHE A 98 2.82 2.39 4.49
N LEU A 99 2.29 2.03 5.66
CA LEU A 99 0.83 1.98 5.87
C LEU A 99 0.18 3.36 5.72
N ILE A 100 0.81 4.40 6.23
CA ILE A 100 0.36 5.78 6.06
C ILE A 100 0.42 6.17 4.57
N SER A 101 1.47 5.79 3.86
CA SER A 101 1.60 6.04 2.42
C SER A 101 0.45 5.42 1.62
N LEU A 102 0.05 4.18 1.93
CA LEU A 102 -1.12 3.56 1.31
C LEU A 102 -2.42 4.35 1.57
N SER A 103 -2.59 4.88 2.79
CA SER A 103 -3.76 5.70 3.14
C SER A 103 -3.76 7.04 2.41
N VAL A 104 -2.60 7.69 2.33
CA VAL A 104 -2.45 8.98 1.64
C VAL A 104 -2.62 8.82 0.13
N CYS A 105 -2.30 7.65 -0.44
CA CYS A 105 -2.54 7.35 -1.84
C CYS A 105 -4.00 7.51 -2.25
N ALA A 106 -4.95 7.22 -1.36
CA ALA A 106 -6.37 7.47 -1.63
C ALA A 106 -6.66 8.94 -1.98
N PHE A 107 -5.96 9.89 -1.33
CA PHE A 107 -6.07 11.32 -1.62
C PHE A 107 -5.31 11.73 -2.88
N VAL A 108 -4.24 11.03 -3.21
CA VAL A 108 -3.42 11.29 -4.39
C VAL A 108 -4.05 10.70 -5.65
N THR A 109 -4.82 9.63 -5.52
CA THR A 109 -5.45 8.91 -6.64
C THR A 109 -6.21 9.81 -7.62
N PRO A 110 -7.09 10.73 -7.20
CA PRO A 110 -7.83 11.58 -8.15
C PRO A 110 -6.90 12.44 -9.02
N TYR A 111 -5.76 12.87 -8.49
CA TYR A 111 -4.77 13.65 -9.23
C TYR A 111 -4.03 12.81 -10.25
N VAL A 112 -3.61 11.59 -9.87
CA VAL A 112 -2.98 10.63 -10.79
C VAL A 112 -3.94 10.25 -11.92
N VAL A 113 -5.17 9.91 -11.58
CA VAL A 113 -6.19 9.49 -12.55
C VAL A 113 -6.52 10.62 -13.53
N ARG A 114 -6.70 11.85 -13.05
CA ARG A 114 -6.94 13.01 -13.92
C ARG A 114 -5.77 13.28 -14.84
N TYR A 115 -4.55 13.23 -14.34
CA TYR A 115 -3.35 13.45 -15.13
C TYR A 115 -3.24 12.44 -16.29
N ILE A 116 -3.47 11.15 -16.00
CA ILE A 116 -3.43 10.08 -17.02
C ILE A 116 -4.57 10.21 -18.02
N ARG A 117 -5.78 10.58 -17.56
CA ARG A 117 -6.89 10.89 -18.46
C ARG A 117 -6.54 12.00 -19.43
N ASP A 118 -6.02 13.10 -18.93
CA ASP A 118 -5.72 14.28 -19.74
C ASP A 118 -4.60 14.02 -20.75
N LEU A 119 -3.70 13.08 -20.44
CA LEU A 119 -2.60 12.71 -21.32
C LEU A 119 -3.02 11.71 -22.42
N HIS A 120 -3.83 10.70 -22.08
CA HIS A 120 -4.06 9.54 -22.94
C HIS A 120 -5.52 9.21 -23.23
N TYR A 121 -6.47 9.71 -22.41
CA TYR A 121 -7.88 9.27 -22.40
C TYR A 121 -8.86 10.45 -22.30
N GLN A 122 -8.61 11.52 -23.05
CA GLN A 122 -9.41 12.76 -23.00
C GLN A 122 -10.90 12.54 -23.30
N GLU A 123 -11.22 11.48 -24.06
CA GLU A 123 -12.58 11.11 -24.41
C GLU A 123 -13.33 10.44 -23.23
N CYS A 124 -12.61 10.00 -22.18
CA CYS A 124 -13.22 9.33 -21.04
C CYS A 124 -13.65 10.33 -19.95
N SER A 125 -14.92 10.24 -19.54
CA SER A 125 -15.41 10.95 -18.36
C SER A 125 -14.91 10.29 -17.07
N ILE A 126 -14.61 11.10 -16.06
CA ILE A 126 -14.42 10.65 -14.68
C ILE A 126 -15.75 10.81 -13.97
N GLU A 127 -16.38 9.72 -13.58
CA GLU A 127 -17.76 9.72 -13.06
C GLU A 127 -17.83 9.36 -11.57
N GLY A 128 -16.69 9.02 -10.97
CA GLY A 128 -16.60 8.71 -9.55
C GLY A 128 -16.91 9.95 -8.70
N ASN A 129 -17.80 9.77 -7.76
CA ASN A 129 -18.19 10.80 -6.80
C ASN A 129 -18.08 10.22 -5.38
N ALA A 130 -16.86 9.89 -4.96
CA ALA A 130 -16.63 9.37 -3.63
C ALA A 130 -16.62 10.51 -2.61
N ASN A 131 -17.57 10.51 -1.70
CA ASN A 131 -17.56 11.40 -0.53
C ASN A 131 -16.33 11.02 0.33
N THR A 132 -15.45 11.99 0.56
CA THR A 132 -14.19 11.80 1.32
C THR A 132 -14.43 11.15 2.68
N PHE A 133 -15.50 11.50 3.38
CA PHE A 133 -15.82 10.92 4.68
C PHE A 133 -16.19 9.42 4.57
N VAL A 134 -16.95 9.05 3.55
CA VAL A 134 -17.32 7.64 3.29
C VAL A 134 -16.08 6.83 2.94
N VAL A 135 -15.17 7.40 2.14
CA VAL A 135 -13.88 6.76 1.80
C VAL A 135 -13.04 6.52 3.05
N LEU A 136 -12.95 7.50 3.95
CA LEU A 136 -12.20 7.37 5.21
C LEU A 136 -12.80 6.29 6.12
N LEU A 137 -14.12 6.24 6.27
CA LEU A 137 -14.79 5.21 7.06
C LEU A 137 -14.58 3.82 6.46
N TRP A 138 -14.68 3.70 5.14
CA TRP A 138 -14.42 2.45 4.45
C TRP A 138 -12.97 2.00 4.64
N LEU A 139 -12.01 2.93 4.48
CA LEU A 139 -10.58 2.68 4.67
C LEU A 139 -10.29 2.23 6.10
N PHE A 140 -10.88 2.90 7.10
CA PHE A 140 -10.78 2.48 8.49
C PHE A 140 -11.28 1.04 8.69
N GLY A 141 -12.44 0.69 8.13
CA GLY A 141 -12.97 -0.68 8.16
C GLY A 141 -12.01 -1.69 7.53
N VAL A 142 -11.38 -1.35 6.40
CA VAL A 142 -10.38 -2.20 5.74
C VAL A 142 -9.16 -2.43 6.64
N TYR A 143 -8.66 -1.39 7.33
CA TYR A 143 -7.54 -1.53 8.26
C TYR A 143 -7.89 -2.35 9.51
N VAL A 144 -9.10 -2.19 10.04
CA VAL A 144 -9.58 -3.04 11.16
C VAL A 144 -9.64 -4.50 10.71
N CYS A 145 -10.19 -4.80 9.53
CA CYS A 145 -10.19 -6.15 8.98
C CYS A 145 -8.77 -6.69 8.77
N TYR A 146 -7.84 -5.85 8.30
CA TYR A 146 -6.43 -6.22 8.15
C TYR A 146 -5.80 -6.58 9.50
N ALA A 147 -6.02 -5.76 10.54
CA ALA A 147 -5.53 -6.03 11.88
C ALA A 147 -6.09 -7.34 12.45
N LEU A 148 -7.40 -7.57 12.28
CA LEU A 148 -8.03 -8.84 12.70
C LEU A 148 -7.46 -10.03 11.92
N PHE A 149 -7.16 -9.86 10.64
CA PHE A 149 -6.55 -10.91 9.82
C PHE A 149 -5.12 -11.22 10.29
N LEU A 150 -4.32 -10.20 10.64
CA LEU A 150 -3.01 -10.39 11.24
C LEU A 150 -3.10 -11.13 12.58
N LEU A 151 -4.04 -10.75 13.45
CA LEU A 151 -4.26 -11.42 14.74
C LEU A 151 -4.68 -12.89 14.57
N ALA A 152 -5.56 -13.18 13.62
CA ALA A 152 -6.00 -14.55 13.34
C ALA A 152 -4.85 -15.45 12.85
N LEU A 153 -3.89 -14.87 12.11
CA LEU A 153 -2.73 -15.58 11.61
C LEU A 153 -1.54 -15.59 12.58
N LEU A 154 -1.66 -14.89 13.73
CA LEU A 154 -0.58 -14.76 14.71
C LEU A 154 0.06 -16.11 15.12
N PRO A 155 -0.70 -17.20 15.38
CA PRO A 155 -0.09 -18.49 15.72
C PRO A 155 0.83 -19.05 14.63
N LEU A 156 0.53 -18.78 13.36
CA LEU A 156 1.31 -19.27 12.22
C LEU A 156 2.65 -18.53 12.06
N TYR A 157 2.80 -17.34 12.65
CA TYR A 157 4.06 -16.59 12.61
C TYR A 157 5.17 -17.26 13.42
N PHE A 158 4.82 -18.06 14.42
CA PHE A 158 5.79 -18.79 15.22
C PHE A 158 6.35 -20.03 14.51
N ILE A 159 5.80 -20.42 13.37
CA ILE A 159 6.31 -21.55 12.59
C ILE A 159 7.49 -21.06 11.73
N PRO A 160 8.73 -21.58 11.94
CA PRO A 160 9.89 -21.21 11.15
C PRO A 160 9.62 -21.37 9.65
N PHE A 161 10.14 -20.44 8.84
CA PHE A 161 9.95 -20.32 7.38
C PHE A 161 8.51 -20.01 6.92
N VAL A 162 7.49 -20.54 7.58
CA VAL A 162 6.08 -20.31 7.19
C VAL A 162 5.62 -18.90 7.56
N GLY A 163 6.04 -18.39 8.73
CA GLY A 163 5.60 -17.10 9.27
C GLY A 163 5.83 -15.93 8.32
N GLY A 164 6.98 -15.87 7.67
CA GLY A 164 7.28 -14.82 6.68
C GLY A 164 6.33 -14.82 5.48
N PHE A 165 5.99 -16.00 4.97
CA PHE A 165 5.07 -16.13 3.82
C PHE A 165 3.61 -15.86 4.21
N VAL A 166 3.20 -16.28 5.41
CA VAL A 166 1.85 -16.04 5.92
C VAL A 166 1.52 -14.56 5.97
N MET A 167 2.48 -13.70 6.31
CA MET A 167 2.30 -12.25 6.36
C MET A 167 2.00 -11.63 4.97
N LEU A 168 2.40 -12.27 3.89
CA LEU A 168 2.14 -11.79 2.52
C LEU A 168 0.65 -11.85 2.17
N ILE A 169 -0.11 -12.78 2.74
CA ILE A 169 -1.53 -12.99 2.42
C ILE A 169 -2.39 -11.78 2.82
N PRO A 170 -2.39 -11.33 4.09
CA PRO A 170 -3.14 -10.14 4.48
C PRO A 170 -2.59 -8.88 3.81
N SER A 171 -1.27 -8.77 3.58
CA SER A 171 -0.66 -7.63 2.91
C SER A 171 -1.10 -7.53 1.44
N TYR A 172 -1.15 -8.65 0.71
CA TYR A 172 -1.70 -8.68 -0.64
C TYR A 172 -3.18 -8.31 -0.67
N TRP A 173 -3.95 -8.82 0.30
CA TRP A 173 -5.37 -8.51 0.40
C TRP A 173 -5.58 -7.00 0.64
N LEU A 174 -4.84 -6.40 1.58
CA LEU A 174 -4.90 -4.95 1.84
C LEU A 174 -4.54 -4.15 0.59
N PHE A 175 -3.37 -4.41 0.00
CA PHE A 175 -2.90 -3.73 -1.21
C PHE A 175 -3.90 -3.83 -2.37
N SER A 176 -4.40 -5.04 -2.64
CA SER A 176 -5.37 -5.28 -3.70
C SER A 176 -6.67 -4.53 -3.47
N LYS A 177 -7.19 -4.55 -2.23
CA LYS A 177 -8.45 -3.88 -1.88
C LYS A 177 -8.35 -2.37 -2.01
N THR A 178 -7.29 -1.77 -1.47
CA THR A 178 -7.11 -0.31 -1.50
C THR A 178 -6.86 0.18 -2.92
N MET A 179 -5.89 -0.38 -3.65
CA MET A 179 -5.52 0.10 -4.98
C MET A 179 -6.66 -0.03 -6.01
N ILE A 180 -7.37 -1.17 -6.01
CA ILE A 180 -8.51 -1.36 -6.92
C ILE A 180 -9.65 -0.41 -6.60
N ALA A 181 -9.95 -0.19 -5.31
CA ALA A 181 -11.02 0.70 -4.89
C ALA A 181 -10.68 2.15 -5.22
N ASP A 182 -9.48 2.60 -4.87
CA ASP A 182 -9.04 3.98 -5.07
C ASP A 182 -9.17 4.42 -6.54
N VAL A 183 -8.66 3.62 -7.48
CA VAL A 183 -8.74 3.94 -8.91
C VAL A 183 -10.15 3.72 -9.45
N GLY A 184 -10.80 2.61 -9.08
CA GLY A 184 -12.10 2.24 -9.62
C GLY A 184 -13.22 3.18 -9.19
N GLU A 185 -13.25 3.57 -7.92
CA GLU A 185 -14.25 4.50 -7.40
C GLU A 185 -14.02 5.94 -7.89
N THR A 186 -12.81 6.26 -8.34
CA THR A 186 -12.50 7.54 -8.98
C THR A 186 -13.00 7.58 -10.42
N ILE A 187 -12.84 6.51 -11.20
CA ILE A 187 -13.17 6.49 -12.64
C ILE A 187 -14.63 6.16 -12.92
N PHE A 188 -15.21 5.23 -12.16
CA PHE A 188 -16.52 4.66 -12.42
C PHE A 188 -17.57 5.08 -11.39
N LYS A 189 -18.84 5.08 -11.82
CA LYS A 189 -19.97 5.05 -10.88
C LYS A 189 -19.99 3.74 -10.11
N LYS A 190 -20.55 3.74 -8.90
CA LYS A 190 -20.54 2.61 -7.97
C LYS A 190 -21.08 1.31 -8.58
N GLU A 191 -22.16 1.40 -9.37
CA GLU A 191 -22.81 0.27 -10.03
C GLU A 191 -21.90 -0.33 -11.12
N ALA A 192 -21.38 0.52 -12.01
CA ALA A 192 -20.46 0.12 -13.08
C ALA A 192 -19.17 -0.49 -12.52
N PHE A 193 -18.63 0.08 -11.44
CA PHE A 193 -17.46 -0.48 -10.77
C PHE A 193 -17.72 -1.86 -10.15
N LYS A 194 -18.91 -2.08 -9.60
CA LYS A 194 -19.30 -3.39 -9.06
C LYS A 194 -19.39 -4.45 -10.16
N GLU A 195 -19.89 -4.09 -11.32
CA GLU A 195 -19.98 -4.97 -12.48
C GLU A 195 -18.59 -5.27 -13.06
N LEU A 196 -17.73 -4.26 -13.23
CA LEU A 196 -16.34 -4.42 -13.65
C LEU A 196 -15.59 -5.42 -12.77
N LYS A 197 -15.73 -5.31 -11.44
CA LYS A 197 -15.09 -6.24 -10.50
C LYS A 197 -15.53 -7.69 -10.69
N LYS A 198 -16.74 -7.94 -11.23
CA LYS A 198 -17.23 -9.29 -11.52
C LYS A 198 -16.73 -9.79 -12.87
N THR A 199 -16.88 -8.96 -13.92
CA THR A 199 -16.62 -9.33 -15.31
C THR A 199 -15.13 -9.37 -15.65
N GLN A 200 -14.34 -8.42 -15.14
CA GLN A 200 -12.91 -8.25 -15.46
C GLN A 200 -11.95 -8.71 -14.34
N LYS A 201 -12.44 -9.55 -13.43
CA LYS A 201 -11.68 -10.01 -12.25
C LYS A 201 -10.31 -10.62 -12.62
N GLY A 202 -10.25 -11.39 -13.69
CA GLY A 202 -9.01 -12.03 -14.16
C GLY A 202 -7.95 -11.02 -14.58
N LYS A 203 -8.33 -10.01 -15.37
CA LYS A 203 -7.42 -8.96 -15.86
C LYS A 203 -6.93 -8.05 -14.74
N VAL A 204 -7.85 -7.65 -13.88
CA VAL A 204 -7.47 -6.83 -12.71
C VAL A 204 -6.48 -7.59 -11.83
N ARG A 205 -6.74 -8.89 -11.58
CA ARG A 205 -5.84 -9.71 -10.76
C ARG A 205 -4.48 -9.91 -11.42
N SER A 206 -4.42 -10.12 -12.75
CA SER A 206 -3.15 -10.27 -13.48
C SER A 206 -2.29 -9.01 -13.45
N ALA A 207 -2.87 -7.83 -13.30
CA ALA A 207 -2.14 -6.60 -13.11
C ALA A 207 -1.73 -6.39 -11.64
N VAL A 208 -2.61 -6.67 -10.68
CA VAL A 208 -2.38 -6.38 -9.25
C VAL A 208 -1.31 -7.29 -8.63
N ILE A 209 -1.22 -8.57 -9.04
CA ILE A 209 -0.22 -9.50 -8.49
C ILE A 209 1.22 -9.02 -8.75
N PRO A 210 1.64 -8.72 -9.99
CA PRO A 210 2.99 -8.19 -10.23
C PRO A 210 3.24 -6.85 -9.53
N LEU A 211 2.23 -5.97 -9.47
CA LEU A 211 2.35 -4.69 -8.74
C LEU A 211 2.60 -4.90 -7.24
N PHE A 212 1.92 -5.88 -6.64
CA PHE A 212 2.19 -6.25 -5.26
C PHE A 212 3.62 -6.80 -5.08
N LEU A 213 4.09 -7.64 -5.99
CA LEU A 213 5.47 -8.16 -5.93
C LEU A 213 6.51 -7.05 -6.04
N ILE A 214 6.29 -6.05 -6.91
CA ILE A 214 7.15 -4.86 -6.99
C ILE A 214 7.11 -4.08 -5.66
N ASN A 215 5.94 -4.02 -5.03
CA ASN A 215 5.76 -3.35 -3.74
C ASN A 215 6.53 -4.03 -2.58
N LEU A 216 6.87 -5.31 -2.69
CA LEU A 216 7.67 -6.01 -1.69
C LEU A 216 9.18 -5.68 -1.77
N ILE A 217 9.64 -5.06 -2.86
CA ILE A 217 11.06 -4.69 -3.01
C ILE A 217 11.33 -3.49 -2.08
N PRO A 218 12.24 -3.60 -1.12
CA PRO A 218 12.62 -2.48 -0.26
C PRO A 218 12.99 -1.25 -1.10
N ILE A 219 12.70 -0.05 -0.60
CA ILE A 219 12.90 1.24 -1.29
C ILE A 219 11.93 1.43 -2.47
N VAL A 220 11.86 0.50 -3.44
CA VAL A 220 10.93 0.58 -4.58
C VAL A 220 9.48 0.55 -4.09
N GLY A 221 9.19 -0.26 -3.07
CA GLY A 221 7.89 -0.40 -2.45
C GLY A 221 7.31 0.92 -1.93
N PHE A 222 8.14 1.86 -1.51
CA PHE A 222 7.66 3.18 -1.06
C PHE A 222 7.05 4.02 -2.20
N PHE A 223 7.55 3.86 -3.41
CA PHE A 223 7.08 4.60 -4.59
C PHE A 223 6.07 3.81 -5.41
N SER A 224 6.03 2.49 -5.21
CA SER A 224 5.19 1.58 -5.98
C SER A 224 3.69 1.85 -5.89
N PRO A 225 3.09 2.42 -4.82
CA PRO A 225 1.68 2.74 -4.80
C PRO A 225 1.26 3.70 -5.92
N VAL A 226 2.01 4.80 -6.14
CA VAL A 226 1.70 5.75 -7.23
C VAL A 226 1.92 5.12 -8.60
N TYR A 227 2.95 4.27 -8.74
CA TYR A 227 3.14 3.49 -9.95
C TYR A 227 1.97 2.53 -10.19
N ALA A 228 1.50 1.84 -9.14
CA ALA A 228 0.34 0.95 -9.24
C ALA A 228 -0.95 1.70 -9.62
N LEU A 229 -1.17 2.90 -9.06
CA LEU A 229 -2.28 3.76 -9.47
C LEU A 229 -2.21 4.11 -10.96
N SER A 230 -1.01 4.43 -11.48
CA SER A 230 -0.81 4.73 -12.90
C SER A 230 -1.16 3.52 -13.79
N VAL A 231 -0.63 2.35 -13.49
CA VAL A 231 -0.91 1.11 -14.24
C VAL A 231 -2.39 0.77 -14.21
N LEU A 232 -3.03 0.84 -13.04
CA LEU A 232 -4.45 0.54 -12.88
C LEU A 232 -5.34 1.58 -13.56
N ALA A 233 -4.95 2.85 -13.58
CA ALA A 233 -5.67 3.88 -14.30
C ALA A 233 -5.70 3.60 -15.81
N HIS A 234 -4.57 3.21 -16.41
CA HIS A 234 -4.53 2.80 -17.81
C HIS A 234 -5.42 1.59 -18.08
N LEU A 235 -5.35 0.57 -17.24
CA LEU A 235 -6.20 -0.62 -17.36
C LEU A 235 -7.70 -0.26 -17.29
N PHE A 236 -8.09 0.56 -16.34
CA PHE A 236 -9.50 0.89 -16.10
C PHE A 236 -10.07 1.84 -17.16
N PHE A 237 -9.29 2.80 -17.65
CA PHE A 237 -9.71 3.62 -18.78
C PHE A 237 -9.86 2.81 -20.07
N ASP A 238 -8.98 1.86 -20.33
CA ASP A 238 -9.08 0.98 -21.50
C ASP A 238 -10.35 0.09 -21.43
N ILE A 239 -10.68 -0.41 -20.24
CA ILE A 239 -11.93 -1.16 -20.02
C ILE A 239 -13.14 -0.25 -20.27
N LYS A 240 -13.12 0.98 -19.72
CA LYS A 240 -14.22 1.96 -19.88
C LYS A 240 -14.44 2.34 -21.36
N LEU A 241 -13.35 2.55 -22.10
CA LEU A 241 -13.43 2.82 -23.53
C LEU A 241 -14.14 1.69 -24.27
N LYS A 242 -13.82 0.42 -23.97
CA LYS A 242 -14.47 -0.72 -24.60
C LYS A 242 -15.95 -0.83 -24.30
N GLU A 243 -16.33 -0.58 -23.06
CA GLU A 243 -17.74 -0.58 -22.68
C GLU A 243 -18.52 0.49 -23.45
N ASN A 244 -17.94 1.68 -23.60
CA ASN A 244 -18.55 2.77 -24.35
C ASN A 244 -18.68 2.43 -25.86
N TYR A 245 -17.64 1.86 -26.47
CA TYR A 245 -17.68 1.46 -27.90
C TYR A 245 -18.60 0.24 -28.14
N GLY A 246 -18.64 -0.74 -27.22
CA GLY A 246 -19.54 -1.88 -27.32
C GLY A 246 -21.02 -1.49 -27.21
N ASN A 247 -21.34 -0.51 -26.39
CA ASN A 247 -22.70 0.03 -26.23
C ASN A 247 -23.12 0.94 -27.41
N ALA A 248 -22.16 1.58 -28.09
CA ALA A 248 -22.41 2.44 -29.25
C ALA A 248 -22.65 1.66 -30.55
N HIS A 249 -22.20 0.40 -30.63
CA HIS A 249 -22.35 -0.50 -31.79
C HIS A 249 -22.80 -1.89 -31.31
N PRO A 250 -24.05 -2.05 -30.85
CA PRO A 250 -24.59 -3.38 -30.57
C PRO A 250 -24.70 -4.12 -31.90
N ASN A 251 -24.03 -5.28 -32.02
CA ASN A 251 -24.14 -6.19 -33.16
C ASN A 251 -25.57 -6.73 -33.30
#